data_df909fbb02385fbf499d51f7b2f4cef3
#
_entry.id   df909fbb02385fbf499d51f7b2f4cef3
#
_cell.length_a   1.000
_cell.length_b   1.000
_cell.length_c   1.000
_cell.angle_alpha   90.00
_cell.angle_beta   90.00
_cell.angle_gamma   90.00
#
_symmetry.space_group_name_H-M   'P 1'
#
loop_
_entity.id
_entity.type
_entity.pdbx_description
1 polymer ?
#
loop_
_entity_poly.entity_id
_entity_poly.type
_entity_poly.pdbx_seq_one_letter_code
_entity_poly.pdbx_strand_id
1 'polypeptide(L)'
;MSEHELSTDDLRQTAENPQPTATTGTVHTEIEDSATTTAEQATAPAQPTAESAAPAPENAEQTDENAKVSAENAEQTAESPVYFEDLPLSEDVLDALWDMRFEKCTPVQARCIPPLLEGKDLIGIAQTGTGKTAAYLLPMLSVLCEQPHPQDAVNCLIMSPTRELAQQIDQALQGFAYYTRTNSVAVYGGNDGIRFEQERKAFAQGADIIVATPGRLISHLQLGNLDLSRTTHIILDEADRMLDMGFFDDIMTIIKQLPAHRQTILFAATMPPEIAKMAREVMHEPVEIKIAVSKPAEKIDQSIYICRDNDKTPILKHIFSEGKPERVIVFISSKQRVKELNVILKRRGFNCAAMHSDLEQSERDEVMLAFKQRKIDILIATDIVSRGIDIDDIQMVINYDAPRDPEDYVHRIGRTARAGRAGRAITLIGEKDRLSLNKIERLLETKIPRNPLPEGCKAPEPADEKSRGRGRNGSKSDRRDHKGAKSHGKNEHRKPHRGGGRDKQADKNAAPAASNGKSADTQRNARRNNRSHAPRKDNPQNEA
;
A
#
# COMPACT_ATOMS: atom_id res chain seq x y z
N MET A 1 43.31 49.82 8.94
CA MET A 1 44.57 49.25 9.42
C MET A 1 44.26 47.78 9.65
N SER A 2 44.65 46.87 8.94
CA SER A 2 45.51 46.49 7.85
C SER A 2 45.05 45.11 7.40
N GLU A 3 44.67 45.06 6.19
CA GLU A 3 44.76 44.09 5.13
C GLU A 3 45.86 43.02 5.35
N HIS A 4 45.49 41.74 5.11
CA HIS A 4 46.43 40.78 4.56
C HIS A 4 45.66 39.85 3.62
N GLU A 5 45.78 40.15 2.34
CA GLU A 5 45.62 39.25 1.22
C GLU A 5 46.68 38.16 1.27
N LEU A 6 46.33 36.93 0.98
CA LEU A 6 47.25 35.87 0.57
C LEU A 6 46.63 35.10 -0.62
N SER A 7 47.24 35.31 -1.70
CA SER A 7 47.42 34.78 -3.01
C SER A 7 47.11 33.29 -3.21
N THR A 8 46.30 33.05 -4.24
CA THR A 8 46.16 31.79 -4.99
C THR A 8 47.41 31.59 -5.85
N ASP A 9 48.23 30.61 -5.52
CA ASP A 9 49.09 29.82 -6.43
C ASP A 9 49.96 28.90 -5.58
N ASP A 10 49.69 27.61 -5.69
CA ASP A 10 50.59 26.48 -5.56
C ASP A 10 49.79 25.24 -5.17
N LEU A 11 49.66 24.37 -6.13
CA LEU A 11 49.60 22.91 -6.01
C LEU A 11 49.08 22.27 -7.30
N ARG A 12 49.88 22.42 -8.37
CA ARG A 12 49.94 21.49 -9.49
C ARG A 12 51.21 20.70 -9.39
N GLN A 13 51.07 19.40 -9.20
CA GLN A 13 51.99 18.26 -9.39
C GLN A 13 51.75 17.28 -8.24
N THR A 14 51.28 16.09 -8.47
CA THR A 14 51.77 14.96 -9.26
C THR A 14 50.69 13.87 -9.27
N ALA A 15 50.26 13.51 -10.44
CA ALA A 15 49.51 12.27 -10.69
C ALA A 15 50.45 11.28 -11.35
N GLU A 16 50.78 10.20 -10.71
CA GLU A 16 51.33 9.01 -11.35
C GLU A 16 50.44 7.80 -11.06
N ASN A 17 50.03 7.23 -12.18
CA ASN A 17 49.21 6.04 -12.32
C ASN A 17 50.13 4.82 -12.44
N PRO A 18 49.91 3.71 -11.77
CA PRO A 18 50.48 2.44 -12.21
C PRO A 18 49.41 1.50 -12.78
N GLN A 19 49.60 1.12 -14.03
CA GLN A 19 48.93 0.01 -14.71
C GLN A 19 49.33 -1.33 -14.10
N PRO A 20 48.49 -2.38 -14.14
CA PRO A 20 48.83 -3.73 -13.74
C PRO A 20 49.43 -4.51 -14.91
N THR A 21 50.57 -5.11 -14.64
CA THR A 21 51.24 -6.09 -15.47
C THR A 21 50.56 -7.47 -15.37
N ALA A 22 50.26 -8.02 -16.55
CA ALA A 22 49.86 -9.40 -16.75
C ALA A 22 51.02 -10.35 -16.51
N THR A 23 50.78 -11.44 -15.80
CA THR A 23 51.67 -12.61 -15.82
C THR A 23 50.83 -13.86 -16.04
N THR A 24 50.98 -14.42 -17.23
CA THR A 24 50.60 -15.75 -17.68
C THR A 24 51.36 -16.81 -16.91
N GLY A 25 50.63 -17.78 -16.38
CA GLY A 25 51.21 -19.02 -15.86
C GLY A 25 50.28 -20.19 -16.17
N THR A 26 50.58 -20.82 -17.28
CA THR A 26 50.04 -22.11 -17.75
C THR A 26 50.66 -23.25 -16.94
N VAL A 27 49.86 -24.11 -16.34
CA VAL A 27 50.31 -25.47 -15.99
C VAL A 27 49.22 -26.45 -16.42
N HIS A 28 49.59 -27.21 -17.42
CA HIS A 28 49.00 -28.49 -17.82
C HIS A 28 49.35 -29.56 -16.79
N THR A 29 48.40 -30.42 -16.46
CA THR A 29 48.68 -31.86 -16.26
C THR A 29 47.46 -32.68 -16.66
N GLU A 30 47.78 -33.62 -17.51
CA GLU A 30 46.95 -34.63 -18.14
C GLU A 30 46.67 -35.83 -17.23
N ILE A 31 45.54 -36.50 -17.54
CA ILE A 31 45.37 -37.98 -17.74
C ILE A 31 45.28 -38.80 -16.45
N GLU A 32 44.28 -39.67 -16.27
CA GLU A 32 44.05 -40.94 -16.97
C GLU A 32 42.66 -41.54 -16.67
N ASP A 33 42.17 -42.21 -17.68
CA ASP A 33 41.08 -43.15 -17.75
C ASP A 33 41.19 -44.33 -16.80
N SER A 34 40.08 -44.89 -16.36
CA SER A 34 39.84 -46.33 -16.49
C SER A 34 38.36 -46.70 -16.31
N ALA A 35 37.85 -47.21 -17.39
CA ALA A 35 36.62 -47.99 -17.50
C ALA A 35 36.78 -49.37 -16.84
N THR A 36 35.73 -49.92 -16.24
CA THR A 36 35.42 -51.35 -16.40
C THR A 36 33.94 -51.64 -16.09
N THR A 37 33.30 -52.11 -17.08
CA THR A 37 32.11 -52.92 -17.29
C THR A 37 31.88 -54.01 -16.25
N THR A 38 30.64 -54.28 -15.84
CA THR A 38 30.01 -55.61 -15.96
C THR A 38 28.49 -55.53 -15.78
N ALA A 39 27.82 -56.14 -16.74
CA ALA A 39 26.40 -56.47 -16.79
C ALA A 39 26.10 -57.77 -16.07
N GLU A 40 24.84 -57.99 -15.66
CA GLU A 40 24.01 -59.20 -15.87
C GLU A 40 22.75 -59.15 -15.03
N GLN A 41 21.62 -59.10 -15.69
CA GLN A 41 20.57 -60.11 -15.97
C GLN A 41 19.65 -60.45 -14.79
N ALA A 42 18.42 -60.01 -14.99
CA ALA A 42 17.17 -60.76 -15.23
C ALA A 42 16.63 -61.66 -14.12
N THR A 43 15.38 -61.42 -13.73
CA THR A 43 14.23 -62.34 -13.92
C THR A 43 12.95 -61.80 -13.24
N ALA A 44 11.88 -61.67 -14.01
CA ALA A 44 10.49 -61.82 -13.57
C ALA A 44 10.09 -63.29 -13.81
N PRO A 45 8.93 -63.88 -13.46
CA PRO A 45 7.61 -63.32 -13.08
C PRO A 45 6.87 -64.14 -11.98
N ALA A 46 5.69 -63.68 -11.51
CA ALA A 46 4.48 -64.50 -11.36
C ALA A 46 3.31 -63.74 -10.70
N GLN A 47 2.23 -63.60 -11.43
CA GLN A 47 0.85 -63.61 -10.94
C GLN A 47 0.38 -65.09 -10.87
N PRO A 48 -0.82 -65.47 -10.35
CA PRO A 48 -2.03 -64.74 -9.91
C PRO A 48 -2.69 -65.33 -8.63
N THR A 49 -3.76 -64.71 -8.10
CA THR A 49 -5.11 -65.33 -7.99
C THR A 49 -6.10 -64.45 -7.27
N ALA A 50 -7.32 -64.60 -7.75
CA ALA A 50 -8.54 -63.86 -7.53
C ALA A 50 -9.26 -64.13 -6.18
N GLU A 51 -10.26 -63.31 -5.97
CA GLU A 51 -11.58 -63.51 -5.38
C GLU A 51 -11.86 -62.80 -4.03
N SER A 52 -12.70 -61.77 -4.08
CA SER A 52 -14.07 -61.80 -3.52
C SER A 52 -14.73 -60.43 -3.64
N ALA A 53 -15.95 -60.46 -4.14
CA ALA A 53 -16.78 -59.33 -4.51
C ALA A 53 -17.59 -58.70 -3.37
N ALA A 54 -17.95 -57.41 -3.59
CA ALA A 54 -19.17 -56.64 -3.30
C ALA A 54 -19.26 -55.84 -1.99
N PRO A 55 -20.06 -54.74 -1.94
CA PRO A 55 -20.56 -53.85 -2.99
C PRO A 55 -20.24 -52.36 -2.74
N ALA A 56 -20.41 -51.54 -3.77
CA ALA A 56 -20.27 -50.10 -3.79
C ALA A 56 -21.35 -49.35 -2.98
N PRO A 57 -21.07 -48.12 -2.55
CA PRO A 57 -22.09 -47.09 -2.60
C PRO A 57 -21.72 -45.96 -3.58
N GLU A 58 -22.76 -45.55 -4.30
CA GLU A 58 -22.85 -44.37 -5.15
C GLU A 58 -22.39 -43.10 -4.44
N ASN A 59 -21.34 -42.45 -4.96
CA ASN A 59 -21.07 -41.02 -4.90
C ASN A 59 -19.77 -40.74 -5.69
N ALA A 60 -19.88 -40.79 -7.00
CA ALA A 60 -18.78 -40.54 -7.92
C ALA A 60 -19.18 -39.47 -8.97
N GLU A 61 -19.62 -38.29 -8.51
CA GLU A 61 -19.81 -37.12 -9.41
C GLU A 61 -19.28 -35.79 -8.88
N GLN A 62 -18.58 -35.75 -7.71
CA GLN A 62 -17.99 -34.52 -7.17
C GLN A 62 -16.46 -34.50 -7.12
N THR A 63 -15.78 -35.49 -7.66
CA THR A 63 -14.31 -35.56 -7.62
C THR A 63 -13.64 -35.14 -8.94
N ASP A 64 -14.37 -35.03 -10.06
CA ASP A 64 -13.75 -34.68 -11.35
C ASP A 64 -13.64 -33.17 -11.63
N GLU A 65 -14.46 -32.32 -10.99
CA GLU A 65 -14.30 -30.86 -11.11
C GLU A 65 -13.13 -30.33 -10.30
N ASN A 66 -12.86 -30.90 -9.12
CA ASN A 66 -11.69 -30.50 -8.32
C ASN A 66 -10.35 -31.01 -8.88
N ALA A 67 -10.36 -32.07 -9.65
CA ALA A 67 -9.17 -32.58 -10.32
C ALA A 67 -8.84 -31.76 -11.59
N LYS A 68 -9.83 -31.22 -12.28
CA LYS A 68 -9.63 -30.31 -13.43
C LYS A 68 -9.13 -28.94 -13.00
N VAL A 69 -9.66 -28.38 -11.90
CA VAL A 69 -9.18 -27.11 -11.35
C VAL A 69 -7.75 -27.24 -10.80
N SER A 70 -7.38 -28.42 -10.30
CA SER A 70 -6.00 -28.69 -9.82
C SER A 70 -5.01 -28.95 -10.99
N ALA A 71 -5.48 -29.44 -12.13
CA ALA A 71 -4.64 -29.66 -13.32
C ALA A 71 -4.40 -28.34 -14.09
N GLU A 72 -5.40 -27.47 -14.19
CA GLU A 72 -5.23 -26.13 -14.78
C GLU A 72 -4.32 -25.22 -13.95
N ASN A 73 -4.23 -25.43 -12.62
CA ASN A 73 -3.28 -24.72 -11.75
C ASN A 73 -1.86 -25.32 -11.74
N ALA A 74 -1.64 -26.52 -12.28
CA ALA A 74 -0.34 -27.17 -12.34
C ALA A 74 0.41 -26.91 -13.66
N GLU A 75 -0.27 -26.42 -14.71
CA GLU A 75 0.36 -26.06 -15.99
C GLU A 75 0.96 -24.64 -16.03
N GLN A 76 0.94 -23.90 -14.89
CA GLN A 76 1.47 -22.52 -14.82
C GLN A 76 2.99 -22.44 -14.55
N THR A 77 3.76 -23.50 -14.68
CA THR A 77 5.20 -23.51 -14.46
C THR A 77 5.95 -23.92 -15.70
N ALA A 78 6.12 -23.04 -16.64
CA ALA A 78 7.23 -22.80 -17.57
C ALA A 78 6.80 -21.97 -18.79
N GLU A 79 6.14 -20.83 -18.57
CA GLU A 79 6.05 -19.83 -19.66
C GLU A 79 7.49 -19.35 -19.93
N SER A 80 7.92 -19.37 -21.20
CA SER A 80 9.18 -18.76 -21.62
C SER A 80 9.20 -17.29 -21.14
N PRO A 81 10.35 -16.77 -20.69
CA PRO A 81 10.43 -15.39 -20.23
C PRO A 81 9.99 -14.44 -21.36
N VAL A 82 9.02 -13.58 -21.08
CA VAL A 82 8.58 -12.50 -21.96
C VAL A 82 9.48 -11.30 -21.72
N TYR A 83 9.99 -10.70 -22.79
CA TYR A 83 10.80 -9.48 -22.73
C TYR A 83 9.95 -8.27 -23.07
N PHE A 84 10.33 -7.08 -22.58
CA PHE A 84 9.59 -5.85 -22.90
C PHE A 84 9.66 -5.51 -24.39
N GLU A 85 10.77 -5.86 -25.06
CA GLU A 85 10.95 -5.69 -26.51
C GLU A 85 9.98 -6.53 -27.35
N ASP A 86 9.41 -7.60 -26.80
CA ASP A 86 8.41 -8.44 -27.46
C ASP A 86 6.99 -7.84 -27.37
N LEU A 87 6.80 -6.79 -26.57
CA LEU A 87 5.50 -6.15 -26.36
C LEU A 87 5.35 -4.92 -27.29
N PRO A 88 4.15 -4.65 -27.81
CA PRO A 88 3.91 -3.50 -28.66
C PRO A 88 3.83 -2.17 -27.87
N LEU A 89 4.92 -1.83 -27.20
CA LEU A 89 5.12 -0.57 -26.50
C LEU A 89 5.73 0.46 -27.47
N SER A 90 5.50 1.76 -27.22
CA SER A 90 6.11 2.83 -28.01
C SER A 90 7.64 2.83 -27.89
N GLU A 91 8.34 3.30 -28.94
CA GLU A 91 9.80 3.39 -28.94
C GLU A 91 10.32 4.23 -27.77
N ASP A 92 9.72 5.38 -27.48
CA ASP A 92 10.10 6.26 -26.36
C ASP A 92 10.05 5.53 -25.00
N VAL A 93 9.06 4.65 -24.80
CA VAL A 93 8.93 3.86 -23.57
C VAL A 93 9.96 2.72 -23.53
N LEU A 94 10.23 2.07 -24.66
CA LEU A 94 11.25 1.02 -24.77
C LEU A 94 12.66 1.59 -24.53
N ASP A 95 12.98 2.76 -25.02
CA ASP A 95 14.24 3.46 -24.78
C ASP A 95 14.44 3.77 -23.30
N ALA A 96 13.39 4.23 -22.61
CA ALA A 96 13.43 4.47 -21.17
C ALA A 96 13.67 3.18 -20.39
N LEU A 97 13.01 2.08 -20.78
CA LEU A 97 13.20 0.76 -20.16
C LEU A 97 14.63 0.25 -20.36
N TRP A 98 15.19 0.44 -21.55
CA TRP A 98 16.57 0.08 -21.88
C TRP A 98 17.58 0.79 -20.97
N ASP A 99 17.46 2.11 -20.84
CA ASP A 99 18.33 2.91 -19.98
C ASP A 99 18.19 2.54 -18.49
N MET A 100 16.99 2.19 -18.05
CA MET A 100 16.72 1.71 -16.71
C MET A 100 17.09 0.22 -16.50
N ARG A 101 17.55 -0.48 -17.55
CA ARG A 101 17.92 -1.92 -17.55
C ARG A 101 16.77 -2.85 -17.18
N PHE A 102 15.57 -2.51 -17.62
CA PHE A 102 14.42 -3.38 -17.56
C PHE A 102 14.36 -4.23 -18.84
N GLU A 103 14.69 -5.49 -18.75
CA GLU A 103 14.72 -6.40 -19.91
C GLU A 103 13.53 -7.36 -19.89
N LYS A 104 13.28 -8.00 -18.74
CA LYS A 104 12.31 -9.08 -18.61
C LYS A 104 11.06 -8.63 -17.89
N CYS A 105 9.91 -9.01 -18.45
CA CYS A 105 8.62 -8.79 -17.80
C CYS A 105 8.44 -9.70 -16.58
N THR A 106 7.86 -9.15 -15.53
CA THR A 106 7.29 -9.98 -14.48
C THR A 106 5.98 -10.62 -14.96
N PRO A 107 5.48 -11.70 -14.33
CA PRO A 107 4.22 -12.33 -14.75
C PRO A 107 3.01 -11.39 -14.80
N VAL A 108 2.94 -10.39 -13.90
CA VAL A 108 1.87 -9.39 -13.92
C VAL A 108 2.01 -8.46 -15.12
N GLN A 109 3.22 -8.05 -15.47
CA GLN A 109 3.49 -7.19 -16.62
C GLN A 109 3.17 -7.91 -17.94
N ALA A 110 3.69 -9.13 -18.12
CA ALA A 110 3.45 -9.92 -19.32
C ALA A 110 1.95 -10.16 -19.62
N ARG A 111 1.13 -10.33 -18.56
CA ARG A 111 -0.30 -10.59 -18.71
C ARG A 111 -1.16 -9.33 -18.79
N CYS A 112 -0.77 -8.25 -18.08
CA CYS A 112 -1.58 -7.03 -18.02
C CYS A 112 -1.32 -6.05 -19.18
N ILE A 113 -0.08 -5.95 -19.67
CA ILE A 113 0.27 -4.96 -20.70
C ILE A 113 -0.51 -5.17 -22.01
N PRO A 114 -0.61 -6.37 -22.59
CA PRO A 114 -1.30 -6.55 -23.87
C PRO A 114 -2.78 -6.11 -23.84
N PRO A 115 -3.65 -6.57 -22.92
CA PRO A 115 -5.05 -6.13 -22.90
C PRO A 115 -5.22 -4.65 -22.58
N LEU A 116 -4.27 -4.02 -21.85
CA LEU A 116 -4.30 -2.58 -21.61
C LEU A 116 -3.99 -1.77 -22.87
N LEU A 117 -3.05 -2.22 -23.70
CA LEU A 117 -2.79 -1.61 -25.02
C LEU A 117 -3.97 -1.77 -25.98
N GLU A 118 -4.78 -2.83 -25.84
CA GLU A 118 -6.03 -3.01 -26.56
C GLU A 118 -7.17 -2.09 -26.06
N GLY A 119 -6.95 -1.29 -25.03
CA GLY A 119 -7.95 -0.37 -24.47
C GLY A 119 -9.00 -1.05 -23.58
N LYS A 120 -8.78 -2.30 -23.14
CA LYS A 120 -9.72 -3.02 -22.28
C LYS A 120 -9.62 -2.56 -20.83
N ASP A 121 -10.75 -2.54 -20.13
CA ASP A 121 -10.77 -2.43 -18.68
C ASP A 121 -10.09 -3.66 -18.05
N LEU A 122 -9.36 -3.45 -16.93
CA LEU A 122 -8.59 -4.54 -16.34
C LEU A 122 -8.69 -4.54 -14.82
N ILE A 123 -8.90 -5.72 -14.25
CA ILE A 123 -8.77 -6.01 -12.82
C ILE A 123 -7.52 -6.87 -12.62
N GLY A 124 -6.49 -6.28 -12.03
CA GLY A 124 -5.25 -6.96 -11.69
C GLY A 124 -5.18 -7.34 -10.21
N ILE A 125 -5.26 -8.64 -9.89
CA ILE A 125 -5.10 -9.13 -8.52
C ILE A 125 -3.69 -9.64 -8.36
N ALA A 126 -2.84 -8.83 -7.70
CA ALA A 126 -1.43 -9.13 -7.51
C ALA A 126 -0.87 -8.44 -6.25
N GLN A 127 0.09 -9.06 -5.58
CA GLN A 127 0.75 -8.52 -4.39
C GLN A 127 1.62 -7.30 -4.69
N THR A 128 1.96 -6.52 -3.65
CA THR A 128 2.96 -5.45 -3.77
C THR A 128 4.34 -6.03 -4.07
N GLY A 129 5.12 -5.32 -4.90
CA GLY A 129 6.46 -5.76 -5.30
C GLY A 129 6.49 -6.74 -6.48
N THR A 130 5.35 -7.04 -7.12
CA THR A 130 5.27 -7.87 -8.33
C THR A 130 5.51 -7.09 -9.63
N GLY A 131 5.64 -5.75 -9.55
CA GLY A 131 5.84 -4.90 -10.72
C GLY A 131 4.55 -4.29 -11.29
N LYS A 132 3.46 -4.21 -10.49
CA LYS A 132 2.16 -3.63 -10.89
C LYS A 132 2.29 -2.22 -11.47
N THR A 133 3.11 -1.37 -10.85
CA THR A 133 3.28 0.03 -11.27
C THR A 133 3.71 0.12 -12.73
N ALA A 134 4.72 -0.62 -13.14
CA ALA A 134 5.13 -0.68 -14.54
C ALA A 134 4.06 -1.34 -15.43
N ALA A 135 3.32 -2.35 -14.91
CA ALA A 135 2.29 -3.05 -15.68
C ALA A 135 1.16 -2.12 -16.18
N TYR A 136 0.84 -1.03 -15.46
CA TYR A 136 -0.15 -0.05 -15.90
C TYR A 136 0.46 1.24 -16.47
N LEU A 137 1.64 1.68 -15.99
CA LEU A 137 2.28 2.90 -16.50
C LEU A 137 2.78 2.76 -17.94
N LEU A 138 3.43 1.65 -18.26
CA LEU A 138 4.04 1.45 -19.58
C LEU A 138 3.01 1.48 -20.74
N PRO A 139 1.91 0.70 -20.68
CA PRO A 139 0.91 0.76 -21.74
C PRO A 139 0.20 2.11 -21.80
N MET A 140 -0.09 2.74 -20.66
CA MET A 140 -0.71 4.06 -20.62
C MET A 140 0.19 5.12 -21.26
N LEU A 141 1.50 5.13 -20.95
CA LEU A 141 2.46 6.03 -21.58
C LEU A 141 2.56 5.79 -23.08
N SER A 142 2.63 4.52 -23.53
CA SER A 142 2.67 4.18 -24.96
C SER A 142 1.44 4.71 -25.69
N VAL A 143 0.24 4.56 -25.12
CA VAL A 143 -1.00 5.10 -25.70
C VAL A 143 -0.96 6.61 -25.80
N LEU A 144 -0.47 7.31 -24.76
CA LEU A 144 -0.33 8.78 -24.79
C LEU A 144 0.75 9.27 -25.77
N CYS A 145 1.81 8.48 -26.03
CA CYS A 145 2.82 8.84 -27.03
C CYS A 145 2.30 8.71 -28.47
N GLU A 146 1.54 7.64 -28.75
CA GLU A 146 1.15 7.28 -30.11
C GLU A 146 -0.17 7.91 -30.54
N GLN A 147 -1.07 8.19 -29.59
CA GLN A 147 -2.41 8.71 -29.92
C GLN A 147 -2.52 10.21 -29.66
N PRO A 148 -3.19 10.95 -30.56
CA PRO A 148 -3.47 12.36 -30.32
C PRO A 148 -4.37 12.52 -29.08
N HIS A 149 -3.91 13.33 -28.14
CA HIS A 149 -4.65 13.65 -26.92
C HIS A 149 -4.64 15.16 -26.64
N PRO A 150 -5.62 15.69 -25.89
CA PRO A 150 -5.64 17.11 -25.52
C PRO A 150 -4.44 17.47 -24.63
N GLN A 151 -3.66 18.47 -25.03
CA GLN A 151 -2.46 18.92 -24.30
C GLN A 151 -2.81 19.78 -23.07
N ASP A 152 -4.03 20.31 -23.02
CA ASP A 152 -4.53 21.20 -21.98
C ASP A 152 -5.53 20.50 -21.03
N ALA A 153 -5.51 19.18 -20.98
CA ALA A 153 -6.42 18.38 -20.19
C ALA A 153 -5.72 17.26 -19.43
N VAL A 154 -6.36 16.79 -18.38
CA VAL A 154 -5.94 15.57 -17.68
C VAL A 154 -6.38 14.37 -18.50
N ASN A 155 -5.42 13.63 -19.04
CA ASN A 155 -5.65 12.44 -19.86
C ASN A 155 -5.70 11.17 -19.04
N CYS A 156 -4.91 11.11 -17.96
CA CYS A 156 -4.87 9.96 -17.05
C CYS A 156 -4.92 10.40 -15.58
N LEU A 157 -5.78 9.75 -14.80
CA LEU A 157 -5.86 9.90 -13.36
C LEU A 157 -5.45 8.62 -12.66
N ILE A 158 -4.41 8.66 -11.83
CA ILE A 158 -3.95 7.55 -11.01
C ILE A 158 -4.28 7.85 -9.55
N MET A 159 -5.06 7.00 -8.91
CA MET A 159 -5.42 7.14 -7.51
C MET A 159 -4.69 6.12 -6.66
N SER A 160 -4.16 6.56 -5.53
CA SER A 160 -3.45 5.73 -4.56
C SER A 160 -3.87 6.05 -3.11
N PRO A 161 -3.81 5.07 -2.19
CA PRO A 161 -4.28 5.24 -0.81
C PRO A 161 -3.42 6.19 0.03
N THR A 162 -2.12 6.30 -0.27
CA THR A 162 -1.16 7.02 0.56
C THR A 162 -0.31 7.99 -0.25
N ARG A 163 0.19 9.02 0.43
CA ARG A 163 1.08 10.03 -0.15
C ARG A 163 2.40 9.43 -0.62
N GLU A 164 2.91 8.52 0.19
CA GLU A 164 4.16 7.82 -0.05
C GLU A 164 4.08 6.98 -1.33
N LEU A 165 2.96 6.29 -1.55
CA LEU A 165 2.73 5.54 -2.78
C LEU A 165 2.54 6.47 -3.99
N ALA A 166 1.79 7.58 -3.81
CA ALA A 166 1.67 8.59 -4.88
C ALA A 166 3.03 9.15 -5.31
N GLN A 167 3.92 9.44 -4.36
CA GLN A 167 5.29 9.88 -4.65
C GLN A 167 6.11 8.81 -5.39
N GLN A 168 5.96 7.54 -5.02
CA GLN A 168 6.67 6.44 -5.69
C GLN A 168 6.18 6.22 -7.11
N ILE A 169 4.86 6.30 -7.33
CA ILE A 169 4.28 6.22 -8.66
C ILE A 169 4.78 7.39 -9.53
N ASP A 170 4.76 8.60 -9.00
CA ASP A 170 5.27 9.80 -9.69
C ASP A 170 6.76 9.68 -10.01
N GLN A 171 7.58 9.19 -9.08
CA GLN A 171 9.00 8.95 -9.31
C GLN A 171 9.25 7.88 -10.38
N ALA A 172 8.48 6.78 -10.38
CA ALA A 172 8.55 5.75 -11.40
C ALA A 172 8.12 6.30 -12.77
N LEU A 173 7.07 7.12 -12.78
CA LEU A 173 6.57 7.77 -13.97
C LEU A 173 7.61 8.69 -14.60
N GLN A 174 8.33 9.50 -13.80
CA GLN A 174 9.44 10.35 -14.28
C GLN A 174 10.54 9.54 -14.97
N GLY A 175 10.81 8.32 -14.50
CA GLY A 175 11.76 7.42 -15.16
C GLY A 175 11.23 6.86 -16.47
N PHE A 176 10.04 6.27 -16.46
CA PHE A 176 9.45 5.66 -17.66
C PHE A 176 9.04 6.67 -18.74
N ALA A 177 8.72 7.90 -18.33
CA ALA A 177 8.33 8.98 -19.24
C ALA A 177 9.52 9.86 -19.70
N TYR A 178 10.75 9.45 -19.45
CA TYR A 178 11.92 10.31 -19.69
C TYR A 178 12.05 10.78 -21.15
N TYR A 179 11.74 9.93 -22.11
CA TYR A 179 11.77 10.26 -23.54
C TYR A 179 10.40 10.71 -24.08
N THR A 180 9.32 10.52 -23.30
CA THR A 180 7.98 10.93 -23.69
C THR A 180 7.77 12.43 -23.47
N ARG A 181 6.77 13.02 -24.13
CA ARG A 181 6.41 14.43 -23.95
C ARG A 181 5.30 14.63 -22.92
N THR A 182 5.05 13.62 -22.07
CA THR A 182 3.97 13.65 -21.09
C THR A 182 4.38 14.37 -19.81
N ASN A 183 3.48 15.20 -19.29
CA ASN A 183 3.68 15.92 -18.05
C ASN A 183 2.89 15.27 -16.91
N SER A 184 3.51 15.07 -15.75
CA SER A 184 2.83 14.53 -14.57
C SER A 184 2.85 15.49 -13.39
N VAL A 185 1.85 15.35 -12.52
CA VAL A 185 1.82 16.05 -11.24
C VAL A 185 1.31 15.13 -10.13
N ALA A 186 2.02 15.10 -9.01
CA ALA A 186 1.61 14.39 -7.80
C ALA A 186 0.80 15.29 -6.86
N VAL A 187 -0.43 14.87 -6.54
CA VAL A 187 -1.47 15.61 -5.80
C VAL A 187 -1.82 14.88 -4.52
N TYR A 188 -1.19 15.25 -3.43
CA TYR A 188 -1.44 14.61 -2.14
C TYR A 188 -1.43 15.62 -0.99
N GLY A 189 -2.23 15.34 0.04
CA GLY A 189 -2.44 16.23 1.16
C GLY A 189 -1.15 16.50 1.97
N GLY A 190 -1.04 17.68 2.53
CA GLY A 190 -0.07 18.20 3.48
C GLY A 190 -0.59 19.57 3.89
N ASN A 191 -0.17 20.08 5.04
CA ASN A 191 -0.58 21.40 5.51
C ASN A 191 0.11 22.55 4.76
N ASP A 192 0.65 22.27 3.58
CA ASP A 192 1.46 23.21 2.82
C ASP A 192 0.59 23.96 1.78
N GLY A 193 0.28 25.21 2.06
CA GLY A 193 -0.42 26.11 1.13
C GLY A 193 0.40 26.39 -0.14
N ILE A 194 1.73 26.36 -0.06
CA ILE A 194 2.65 26.57 -1.20
C ILE A 194 2.46 25.46 -2.21
N ARG A 195 2.41 24.21 -1.74
CA ARG A 195 2.20 23.04 -2.60
C ARG A 195 0.82 23.07 -3.28
N PHE A 196 -0.22 23.50 -2.56
CA PHE A 196 -1.55 23.66 -3.15
C PHE A 196 -1.55 24.63 -4.33
N GLU A 197 -0.86 25.75 -4.21
CA GLU A 197 -0.71 26.71 -5.30
C GLU A 197 0.14 26.18 -6.46
N GLN A 198 1.14 25.36 -6.18
CA GLN A 198 1.94 24.67 -7.21
C GLN A 198 1.09 23.67 -7.99
N GLU A 199 0.30 22.84 -7.29
CA GLU A 199 -0.64 21.90 -7.89
C GLU A 199 -1.65 22.64 -8.78
N ARG A 200 -2.23 23.74 -8.30
CA ARG A 200 -3.15 24.58 -9.08
C ARG A 200 -2.52 25.16 -10.34
N LYS A 201 -1.27 25.62 -10.24
CA LYS A 201 -0.52 26.12 -11.41
C LYS A 201 -0.23 25.02 -12.42
N ALA A 202 0.13 23.82 -11.97
CA ALA A 202 0.38 22.68 -12.84
C ALA A 202 -0.89 22.27 -13.61
N PHE A 203 -2.07 22.29 -12.97
CA PHE A 203 -3.33 22.05 -13.67
C PHE A 203 -3.63 23.09 -14.74
N ALA A 204 -3.35 24.38 -14.45
CA ALA A 204 -3.56 25.46 -15.40
C ALA A 204 -2.57 25.43 -16.58
N GLN A 205 -1.42 24.79 -16.43
CA GLN A 205 -0.42 24.60 -17.48
C GLN A 205 -0.66 23.36 -18.35
N GLY A 206 -1.63 22.51 -17.94
CA GLY A 206 -1.92 21.23 -18.58
C GLY A 206 -1.03 20.11 -17.99
N ALA A 207 -1.61 19.26 -17.17
CA ALA A 207 -0.98 18.04 -16.67
C ALA A 207 -1.64 16.85 -17.35
N ASP A 208 -0.90 16.09 -18.15
CA ASP A 208 -1.42 14.89 -18.81
C ASP A 208 -1.81 13.81 -17.81
N ILE A 209 -0.98 13.64 -16.78
CA ILE A 209 -1.12 12.59 -15.79
C ILE A 209 -1.16 13.20 -14.40
N ILE A 210 -2.20 12.86 -13.64
CA ILE A 210 -2.32 13.20 -12.22
C ILE A 210 -2.18 11.93 -11.38
N VAL A 211 -1.24 11.93 -10.43
CA VAL A 211 -1.12 10.89 -9.39
C VAL A 211 -1.64 11.44 -8.08
N ALA A 212 -2.77 10.95 -7.57
CA ALA A 212 -3.47 11.60 -6.49
C ALA A 212 -3.84 10.69 -5.32
N THR A 213 -3.94 11.28 -4.11
CA THR A 213 -4.70 10.71 -3.01
C THR A 213 -6.14 11.27 -3.02
N PRO A 214 -7.18 10.47 -2.69
CA PRO A 214 -8.58 10.86 -2.89
C PRO A 214 -8.96 12.21 -2.25
N GLY A 215 -8.65 12.39 -0.96
CA GLY A 215 -9.07 13.59 -0.22
C GLY A 215 -8.47 14.90 -0.75
N ARG A 216 -7.21 14.90 -1.23
CA ARG A 216 -6.59 16.10 -1.82
C ARG A 216 -7.18 16.44 -3.19
N LEU A 217 -7.42 15.42 -3.99
CA LEU A 217 -8.05 15.57 -5.29
C LEU A 217 -9.46 16.17 -5.17
N ILE A 218 -10.27 15.67 -4.24
CA ILE A 218 -11.60 16.23 -3.96
C ILE A 218 -11.51 17.71 -3.57
N SER A 219 -10.53 18.10 -2.78
CA SER A 219 -10.35 19.51 -2.41
C SER A 219 -10.15 20.41 -3.64
N HIS A 220 -9.37 19.96 -4.64
CA HIS A 220 -9.19 20.70 -5.89
C HIS A 220 -10.46 20.71 -6.76
N LEU A 221 -11.17 19.59 -6.84
CA LEU A 221 -12.44 19.49 -7.59
C LEU A 221 -13.52 20.41 -7.00
N GLN A 222 -13.65 20.44 -5.67
CA GLN A 222 -14.63 21.31 -4.97
C GLN A 222 -14.35 22.81 -5.16
N LEU A 223 -13.08 23.17 -5.33
CA LEU A 223 -12.68 24.57 -5.59
C LEU A 223 -12.71 24.95 -7.07
N GLY A 224 -13.06 24.01 -7.96
CA GLY A 224 -13.08 24.24 -9.41
C GLY A 224 -11.71 24.45 -10.03
N ASN A 225 -10.64 23.96 -9.38
CA ASN A 225 -9.28 24.11 -9.87
C ASN A 225 -8.92 23.06 -10.94
N LEU A 226 -9.73 22.04 -11.10
CA LEU A 226 -9.43 20.86 -11.91
C LEU A 226 -10.67 20.42 -12.68
N ASP A 227 -10.52 20.17 -13.97
CA ASP A 227 -11.53 19.59 -14.84
C ASP A 227 -11.09 18.19 -15.30
N LEU A 228 -11.91 17.18 -15.00
CA LEU A 228 -11.69 15.79 -15.36
C LEU A 228 -12.58 15.31 -16.53
N SER A 229 -13.33 16.23 -17.16
CA SER A 229 -14.33 15.89 -18.19
C SER A 229 -13.73 15.29 -19.48
N ARG A 230 -12.42 15.39 -19.67
CA ARG A 230 -11.69 14.84 -20.83
C ARG A 230 -10.73 13.71 -20.49
N THR A 231 -10.78 13.21 -19.27
CA THR A 231 -9.92 12.11 -18.81
C THR A 231 -10.30 10.80 -19.50
N THR A 232 -9.33 10.17 -20.15
CA THR A 232 -9.52 8.92 -20.90
C THR A 232 -9.14 7.67 -20.13
N HIS A 233 -8.31 7.80 -19.10
CA HIS A 233 -7.83 6.67 -18.29
C HIS A 233 -7.98 6.96 -16.81
N ILE A 234 -8.47 5.99 -16.05
CA ILE A 234 -8.41 5.99 -14.59
C ILE A 234 -7.74 4.71 -14.08
N ILE A 235 -6.80 4.87 -13.17
CA ILE A 235 -6.07 3.78 -12.53
C ILE A 235 -6.31 3.87 -11.02
N LEU A 236 -6.81 2.78 -10.44
CA LEU A 236 -7.00 2.63 -8.99
C LEU A 236 -5.94 1.65 -8.48
N ASP A 237 -4.85 2.15 -7.90
CA ASP A 237 -3.80 1.29 -7.34
C ASP A 237 -4.02 1.06 -5.85
N GLU A 238 -3.82 -0.17 -5.39
CA GLU A 238 -4.17 -0.64 -4.04
C GLU A 238 -5.62 -0.28 -3.66
N ALA A 239 -6.59 -0.63 -4.55
CA ALA A 239 -8.00 -0.27 -4.38
C ALA A 239 -8.60 -0.86 -3.10
N ASP A 240 -8.25 -2.10 -2.73
CA ASP A 240 -8.61 -2.75 -1.46
C ASP A 240 -8.17 -1.90 -0.26
N ARG A 241 -6.99 -1.33 -0.34
CA ARG A 241 -6.44 -0.48 0.69
C ARG A 241 -7.14 0.88 0.80
N MET A 242 -7.51 1.47 -0.34
CA MET A 242 -8.31 2.70 -0.33
C MET A 242 -9.66 2.47 0.35
N LEU A 243 -10.25 1.29 0.15
CA LEU A 243 -11.49 0.90 0.81
C LEU A 243 -11.33 0.75 2.32
N ASP A 244 -10.29 0.02 2.78
CA ASP A 244 -9.96 -0.14 4.21
C ASP A 244 -9.78 1.20 4.93
N MET A 245 -9.29 2.22 4.22
CA MET A 245 -9.13 3.57 4.72
C MET A 245 -10.42 4.41 4.67
N GLY A 246 -11.51 3.87 4.13
CA GLY A 246 -12.81 4.51 4.07
C GLY A 246 -13.00 5.48 2.90
N PHE A 247 -12.17 5.41 1.86
CA PHE A 247 -12.23 6.30 0.70
C PHE A 247 -13.25 5.87 -0.37
N PHE A 248 -14.13 4.91 -0.07
CA PHE A 248 -15.11 4.43 -1.07
C PHE A 248 -15.97 5.56 -1.64
N ASP A 249 -16.58 6.37 -0.77
CA ASP A 249 -17.47 7.47 -1.20
C ASP A 249 -16.68 8.56 -1.93
N ASP A 250 -15.43 8.80 -1.53
CA ASP A 250 -14.52 9.74 -2.16
C ASP A 250 -14.19 9.29 -3.60
N ILE A 251 -13.85 8.02 -3.78
CA ILE A 251 -13.55 7.42 -5.09
C ILE A 251 -14.78 7.52 -6.00
N MET A 252 -15.96 7.13 -5.50
CA MET A 252 -17.19 7.19 -6.28
C MET A 252 -17.58 8.62 -6.66
N THR A 253 -17.26 9.60 -5.80
CA THR A 253 -17.48 11.02 -6.09
C THR A 253 -16.57 11.52 -7.21
N ILE A 254 -15.30 11.10 -7.21
CA ILE A 254 -14.32 11.43 -8.26
C ILE A 254 -14.73 10.77 -9.59
N ILE A 255 -15.07 9.47 -9.56
CA ILE A 255 -15.47 8.73 -10.77
C ILE A 255 -16.67 9.36 -11.48
N LYS A 256 -17.62 9.94 -10.74
CA LYS A 256 -18.77 10.66 -11.30
C LYS A 256 -18.39 11.93 -12.08
N GLN A 257 -17.18 12.47 -11.90
CA GLN A 257 -16.68 13.63 -12.65
C GLN A 257 -16.00 13.22 -13.97
N LEU A 258 -15.74 11.93 -14.15
CA LEU A 258 -15.06 11.39 -15.33
C LEU A 258 -16.06 11.09 -16.46
N PRO A 259 -15.60 11.10 -17.72
CA PRO A 259 -16.42 10.64 -18.85
C PRO A 259 -16.89 9.19 -18.67
N ALA A 260 -18.05 8.89 -19.22
CA ALA A 260 -18.56 7.51 -19.22
C ALA A 260 -17.69 6.57 -20.08
N HIS A 261 -17.20 7.08 -21.20
CA HIS A 261 -16.28 6.34 -22.07
C HIS A 261 -14.84 6.64 -21.67
N ARG A 262 -14.22 5.69 -21.01
CA ARG A 262 -12.85 5.72 -20.53
C ARG A 262 -12.34 4.31 -20.31
N GLN A 263 -11.05 4.11 -20.24
CA GLN A 263 -10.45 2.87 -19.75
C GLN A 263 -10.30 2.93 -18.22
N THR A 264 -10.78 1.91 -17.53
CA THR A 264 -10.71 1.79 -16.08
C THR A 264 -9.82 0.61 -15.69
N ILE A 265 -8.77 0.89 -14.90
CA ILE A 265 -7.78 -0.10 -14.48
C ILE A 265 -7.82 -0.17 -12.95
N LEU A 266 -8.00 -1.36 -12.40
CA LEU A 266 -8.05 -1.59 -10.96
C LEU A 266 -7.00 -2.61 -10.56
N PHE A 267 -6.07 -2.21 -9.69
CA PHE A 267 -5.13 -3.10 -9.05
C PHE A 267 -5.41 -3.22 -7.56
N ALA A 268 -5.45 -4.45 -7.08
CA ALA A 268 -5.63 -4.78 -5.66
C ALA A 268 -4.82 -6.03 -5.30
N ALA A 269 -4.51 -6.22 -4.03
CA ALA A 269 -3.95 -7.47 -3.55
C ALA A 269 -5.05 -8.49 -3.27
N THR A 270 -6.24 -8.01 -2.87
CA THR A 270 -7.41 -8.80 -2.52
C THR A 270 -8.67 -8.27 -3.20
N MET A 271 -9.69 -9.13 -3.32
CA MET A 271 -10.96 -8.78 -3.95
C MET A 271 -12.13 -8.98 -2.96
N PRO A 272 -12.26 -8.13 -1.92
CA PRO A 272 -13.41 -8.19 -1.04
C PRO A 272 -14.72 -7.85 -1.78
N PRO A 273 -15.88 -8.27 -1.25
CA PRO A 273 -17.19 -8.06 -1.91
C PRO A 273 -17.47 -6.61 -2.30
N GLU A 274 -16.99 -5.67 -1.50
CA GLU A 274 -17.14 -4.22 -1.73
C GLU A 274 -16.35 -3.76 -2.95
N ILE A 275 -15.11 -4.22 -3.14
CA ILE A 275 -14.30 -3.95 -4.34
C ILE A 275 -14.94 -4.60 -5.57
N ALA A 276 -15.39 -5.85 -5.45
CA ALA A 276 -16.09 -6.53 -6.55
C ALA A 276 -17.38 -5.81 -6.94
N LYS A 277 -18.09 -5.20 -5.98
CA LYS A 277 -19.26 -4.36 -6.24
C LYS A 277 -18.86 -3.08 -6.97
N MET A 278 -17.86 -2.37 -6.48
CA MET A 278 -17.35 -1.15 -7.10
C MET A 278 -16.91 -1.42 -8.55
N ALA A 279 -16.13 -2.47 -8.78
CA ALA A 279 -15.67 -2.85 -10.11
C ALA A 279 -16.86 -3.05 -11.09
N ARG A 280 -17.92 -3.78 -10.67
CA ARG A 280 -19.11 -3.97 -11.49
C ARG A 280 -19.89 -2.67 -11.80
N GLU A 281 -19.77 -1.66 -10.92
CA GLU A 281 -20.45 -0.37 -11.09
C GLU A 281 -19.70 0.57 -12.03
N VAL A 282 -18.35 0.51 -12.03
CA VAL A 282 -17.51 1.53 -12.69
C VAL A 282 -16.74 1.03 -13.91
N MET A 283 -16.68 -0.29 -14.14
CA MET A 283 -15.93 -0.93 -15.22
C MET A 283 -16.83 -1.59 -16.26
N HIS A 284 -16.33 -1.67 -17.49
CA HIS A 284 -17.02 -2.28 -18.61
C HIS A 284 -16.30 -3.55 -19.07
N GLU A 285 -16.91 -4.73 -18.87
CA GLU A 285 -16.39 -6.05 -19.26
C GLU A 285 -14.89 -6.22 -18.97
N PRO A 286 -14.44 -6.02 -17.71
CA PRO A 286 -13.02 -6.00 -17.40
C PRO A 286 -12.38 -7.37 -17.58
N VAL A 287 -11.16 -7.38 -18.11
CA VAL A 287 -10.30 -8.56 -18.11
C VAL A 287 -9.79 -8.78 -16.69
N GLU A 288 -10.06 -9.93 -16.08
CA GLU A 288 -9.59 -10.25 -14.74
C GLU A 288 -8.30 -11.07 -14.81
N ILE A 289 -7.20 -10.51 -14.30
CA ILE A 289 -5.89 -11.17 -14.23
C ILE A 289 -5.54 -11.43 -12.79
N LYS A 290 -5.52 -12.70 -12.42
CA LYS A 290 -5.08 -13.17 -11.10
C LYS A 290 -3.67 -13.71 -11.22
N ILE A 291 -2.74 -13.03 -10.53
CA ILE A 291 -1.43 -13.59 -10.30
C ILE A 291 -1.53 -14.33 -8.97
N ALA A 292 -1.30 -15.62 -9.02
CA ALA A 292 -1.34 -16.46 -7.82
C ALA A 292 -0.60 -15.73 -6.68
N VAL A 293 -1.28 -15.64 -5.53
CA VAL A 293 -0.65 -15.14 -4.31
C VAL A 293 0.53 -16.06 -4.09
N SER A 294 1.73 -15.62 -4.51
CA SER A 294 2.92 -16.37 -4.20
C SER A 294 2.95 -16.51 -2.70
N LYS A 295 2.93 -17.77 -2.22
CA LYS A 295 3.23 -18.06 -0.81
C LYS A 295 4.39 -17.13 -0.43
N PRO A 296 4.37 -16.50 0.76
CA PRO A 296 5.40 -15.54 1.15
C PRO A 296 6.74 -16.11 0.75
N ALA A 297 7.55 -15.33 0.02
CA ALA A 297 8.70 -15.86 -0.68
C ALA A 297 9.38 -16.93 0.18
N GLU A 298 9.60 -18.12 -0.38
CA GLU A 298 10.23 -19.28 0.30
C GLU A 298 11.54 -18.89 1.02
N LYS A 299 12.05 -17.70 0.70
CA LYS A 299 13.25 -17.09 1.28
C LYS A 299 13.01 -16.28 2.56
N ILE A 300 11.75 -16.15 3.05
CA ILE A 300 11.46 -15.47 4.32
C ILE A 300 11.48 -16.51 5.45
N ASP A 301 12.49 -16.42 6.32
CA ASP A 301 12.52 -17.17 7.59
C ASP A 301 11.49 -16.59 8.54
N GLN A 302 10.37 -17.30 8.73
CA GLN A 302 9.24 -16.87 9.55
C GLN A 302 9.26 -17.58 10.89
N SER A 303 9.06 -16.82 11.97
CA SER A 303 8.94 -17.40 13.32
C SER A 303 8.04 -16.56 14.23
N ILE A 304 7.50 -17.18 15.29
CA ILE A 304 6.62 -16.50 16.24
C ILE A 304 7.06 -16.73 17.68
N TYR A 305 6.80 -15.74 18.55
CA TYR A 305 6.84 -15.86 20.00
C TYR A 305 5.42 -15.76 20.55
N ILE A 306 4.94 -16.78 21.25
CA ILE A 306 3.65 -16.75 21.93
C ILE A 306 3.87 -16.29 23.36
N CYS A 307 3.54 -15.02 23.68
CA CYS A 307 3.91 -14.37 24.94
C CYS A 307 2.77 -13.53 25.51
N ARG A 308 2.91 -13.09 26.75
CA ARG A 308 2.04 -12.06 27.33
C ARG A 308 2.33 -10.69 26.71
N ASP A 309 1.32 -9.81 26.63
CA ASP A 309 1.51 -8.46 26.07
C ASP A 309 2.63 -7.67 26.76
N ASN A 310 2.80 -7.87 28.10
CA ASN A 310 3.87 -7.22 28.86
C ASN A 310 5.27 -7.76 28.54
N ASP A 311 5.38 -8.96 28.00
CA ASP A 311 6.64 -9.60 27.67
C ASP A 311 7.12 -9.30 26.25
N LYS A 312 6.29 -8.65 25.40
CA LYS A 312 6.66 -8.28 24.02
C LYS A 312 7.91 -7.40 23.97
N THR A 313 8.02 -6.38 24.83
CA THR A 313 9.19 -5.51 24.89
C THR A 313 10.45 -6.23 25.39
N PRO A 314 10.44 -7.01 26.47
CA PRO A 314 11.55 -7.90 26.84
C PRO A 314 12.01 -8.82 25.71
N ILE A 315 11.10 -9.48 25.00
CA ILE A 315 11.43 -10.37 23.87
C ILE A 315 12.08 -9.57 22.73
N LEU A 316 11.54 -8.40 22.37
CA LEU A 316 12.14 -7.55 21.35
C LEU A 316 13.59 -7.17 21.70
N LYS A 317 13.85 -6.87 22.96
CA LYS A 317 15.22 -6.58 23.43
C LYS A 317 16.13 -7.79 23.33
N HIS A 318 15.63 -8.98 23.64
CA HIS A 318 16.36 -10.24 23.49
C HIS A 318 16.73 -10.48 22.03
N ILE A 319 15.79 -10.32 21.08
CA ILE A 319 16.04 -10.43 19.65
C ILE A 319 17.18 -9.48 19.22
N PHE A 320 17.17 -8.24 19.72
CA PHE A 320 18.21 -7.25 19.40
C PHE A 320 19.53 -7.46 20.14
N SER A 321 19.57 -8.28 21.20
CA SER A 321 20.80 -8.65 21.89
C SER A 321 21.52 -9.82 21.23
N GLU A 322 20.85 -10.64 20.46
CA GLU A 322 21.46 -11.75 19.69
C GLU A 322 22.29 -11.26 18.49
N GLY A 323 22.08 -10.01 18.05
CA GLY A 323 22.83 -9.38 16.96
C GLY A 323 22.48 -7.89 16.84
N LYS A 324 23.39 -7.10 16.28
CA LYS A 324 23.12 -5.68 16.02
C LYS A 324 21.95 -5.60 15.01
N PRO A 325 20.82 -4.96 15.37
CA PRO A 325 19.73 -4.81 14.42
C PRO A 325 20.13 -3.83 13.32
N GLU A 326 20.07 -4.27 12.08
CA GLU A 326 20.31 -3.43 10.90
C GLU A 326 19.10 -3.57 9.96
N ARG A 327 18.62 -2.46 9.42
CA ARG A 327 17.50 -2.45 8.45
C ARG A 327 16.28 -3.21 8.95
N VAL A 328 15.79 -2.87 10.14
CA VAL A 328 14.65 -3.51 10.79
C VAL A 328 13.41 -2.61 10.72
N ILE A 329 12.27 -3.18 10.37
CA ILE A 329 10.96 -2.52 10.55
C ILE A 329 10.19 -3.23 11.66
N VAL A 330 9.67 -2.44 12.61
CA VAL A 330 8.82 -2.92 13.71
C VAL A 330 7.40 -2.37 13.52
N PHE A 331 6.44 -3.24 13.23
CA PHE A 331 5.03 -2.89 13.06
C PHE A 331 4.27 -2.94 14.38
N ILE A 332 3.60 -1.84 14.72
CA ILE A 332 2.79 -1.70 15.93
C ILE A 332 1.43 -1.10 15.57
N SER A 333 0.34 -1.66 16.10
CA SER A 333 -1.01 -1.22 15.78
C SER A 333 -1.39 0.15 16.37
N SER A 334 -0.68 0.62 17.41
CA SER A 334 -1.02 1.86 18.15
C SER A 334 0.08 2.91 18.04
N LYS A 335 -0.26 4.12 17.59
CA LYS A 335 0.66 5.26 17.53
C LYS A 335 1.27 5.62 18.90
N GLN A 336 0.51 5.44 19.97
CA GLN A 336 0.99 5.69 21.33
C GLN A 336 2.11 4.69 21.69
N ARG A 337 1.91 3.39 21.40
CA ARG A 337 2.94 2.37 21.63
C ARG A 337 4.18 2.56 20.75
N VAL A 338 4.01 3.06 19.52
CA VAL A 338 5.14 3.44 18.65
C VAL A 338 6.02 4.47 19.36
N LYS A 339 5.42 5.55 19.89
CA LYS A 339 6.14 6.60 20.64
C LYS A 339 6.84 6.04 21.88
N GLU A 340 6.14 5.23 22.66
CA GLU A 340 6.66 4.61 23.89
C GLU A 340 7.85 3.68 23.59
N LEU A 341 7.71 2.79 22.61
CA LEU A 341 8.77 1.87 22.23
C LEU A 341 10.00 2.61 21.68
N ASN A 342 9.81 3.65 20.89
CA ASN A 342 10.89 4.49 20.39
C ASN A 342 11.70 5.12 21.53
N VAL A 343 11.04 5.65 22.56
CA VAL A 343 11.72 6.20 23.74
C VAL A 343 12.49 5.11 24.49
N ILE A 344 11.88 3.92 24.66
CA ILE A 344 12.51 2.79 25.37
C ILE A 344 13.77 2.33 24.62
N LEU A 345 13.72 2.18 23.30
CA LEU A 345 14.85 1.72 22.49
C LEU A 345 15.95 2.78 22.41
N LYS A 346 15.62 4.07 22.22
CA LYS A 346 16.60 5.17 22.25
C LYS A 346 17.36 5.26 23.57
N ARG A 347 16.65 5.11 24.71
CA ARG A 347 17.29 5.09 26.05
C ARG A 347 18.29 3.94 26.23
N ARG A 348 18.16 2.89 25.42
CA ARG A 348 19.08 1.73 25.41
C ARG A 348 20.18 1.83 24.36
N GLY A 349 20.28 2.96 23.68
CA GLY A 349 21.32 3.22 22.68
C GLY A 349 21.04 2.67 21.30
N PHE A 350 19.80 2.18 21.02
CA PHE A 350 19.45 1.76 19.68
C PHE A 350 19.18 2.98 18.78
N ASN A 351 19.71 2.92 17.57
CA ASN A 351 19.52 3.94 16.55
C ASN A 351 18.16 3.70 15.86
N CYS A 352 17.10 4.31 16.37
CA CYS A 352 15.73 4.08 15.92
C CYS A 352 14.95 5.37 15.72
N ALA A 353 13.93 5.33 14.86
CA ALA A 353 12.96 6.40 14.69
C ALA A 353 11.53 5.87 14.68
N ALA A 354 10.60 6.73 15.11
CA ALA A 354 9.16 6.47 15.11
C ALA A 354 8.54 7.06 13.86
N MET A 355 7.56 6.33 13.28
CA MET A 355 6.77 6.79 12.15
C MET A 355 5.28 6.53 12.42
N HIS A 356 4.49 7.59 12.57
CA HIS A 356 3.07 7.53 12.91
C HIS A 356 2.30 8.74 12.37
N SER A 357 0.97 8.69 12.40
CA SER A 357 0.09 9.70 11.82
C SER A 357 0.16 11.09 12.45
N ASP A 358 0.76 11.23 13.65
CA ASP A 358 0.89 12.52 14.30
C ASP A 358 2.15 13.30 13.86
N LEU A 359 3.01 12.72 13.05
CA LEU A 359 4.16 13.42 12.46
C LEU A 359 3.69 14.28 11.29
N GLU A 360 4.25 15.46 11.15
CA GLU A 360 4.13 16.28 9.96
C GLU A 360 4.75 15.58 8.74
N GLN A 361 4.34 15.96 7.53
CA GLN A 361 4.81 15.28 6.31
C GLN A 361 6.33 15.42 6.14
N SER A 362 6.89 16.61 6.39
CA SER A 362 8.33 16.86 6.35
C SER A 362 9.10 15.95 7.30
N GLU A 363 8.59 15.76 8.54
CA GLU A 363 9.21 14.84 9.51
C GLU A 363 9.17 13.39 9.04
N ARG A 364 8.08 12.96 8.38
CA ARG A 364 7.99 11.60 7.80
C ARG A 364 8.99 11.42 6.67
N ASP A 365 9.09 12.41 5.78
CA ASP A 365 10.02 12.40 4.66
C ASP A 365 11.47 12.35 5.16
N GLU A 366 11.80 13.11 6.20
CA GLU A 366 13.11 13.07 6.85
C GLU A 366 13.42 11.70 7.47
N VAL A 367 12.49 11.12 8.21
CA VAL A 367 12.65 9.78 8.81
C VAL A 367 12.83 8.72 7.73
N MET A 368 12.03 8.78 6.65
CA MET A 368 12.14 7.86 5.53
C MET A 368 13.48 8.00 4.80
N LEU A 369 13.90 9.22 4.53
CA LEU A 369 15.18 9.49 3.89
C LEU A 369 16.34 9.00 4.75
N ALA A 370 16.30 9.28 6.06
CA ALA A 370 17.31 8.81 7.00
C ALA A 370 17.38 7.28 7.08
N PHE A 371 16.21 6.60 7.01
CA PHE A 371 16.15 5.14 6.99
C PHE A 371 16.65 4.59 5.64
N LYS A 372 16.29 5.18 4.49
CA LYS A 372 16.85 4.82 3.17
C LYS A 372 18.37 4.99 3.12
N GLN A 373 18.90 6.07 3.68
CA GLN A 373 20.33 6.37 3.76
C GLN A 373 21.10 5.56 4.83
N ARG A 374 20.45 4.60 5.51
CA ARG A 374 21.05 3.80 6.59
C ARG A 374 21.56 4.62 7.78
N LYS A 375 21.02 5.83 7.97
CA LYS A 375 21.28 6.64 9.16
C LYS A 375 20.46 6.20 10.37
N ILE A 376 19.42 5.41 10.15
CA ILE A 376 18.55 4.80 11.15
C ILE A 376 18.53 3.30 10.89
N ASP A 377 18.74 2.50 11.92
CA ASP A 377 18.80 1.04 11.85
C ASP A 377 17.41 0.40 12.03
N ILE A 378 16.56 1.01 12.90
CA ILE A 378 15.24 0.48 13.26
C ILE A 378 14.18 1.54 13.00
N LEU A 379 13.22 1.19 12.14
CA LEU A 379 12.02 1.98 11.91
C LEU A 379 10.84 1.39 12.68
N ILE A 380 10.23 2.14 13.59
CA ILE A 380 9.07 1.72 14.38
C ILE A 380 7.85 2.43 13.81
N ALA A 381 6.92 1.68 13.22
CA ALA A 381 5.86 2.29 12.42
C ALA A 381 4.48 1.67 12.67
N THR A 382 3.42 2.46 12.40
CA THR A 382 2.06 1.95 12.26
C THR A 382 1.80 1.50 10.82
N ASP A 383 0.86 0.60 10.59
CA ASP A 383 0.51 0.09 9.27
C ASP A 383 0.20 1.20 8.25
N ILE A 384 -0.58 2.20 8.65
CA ILE A 384 -1.05 3.27 7.76
C ILE A 384 0.12 4.03 7.13
N VAL A 385 1.20 4.22 7.90
CA VAL A 385 2.34 5.05 7.48
C VAL A 385 3.43 4.23 6.81
N SER A 386 3.50 2.93 7.13
CA SER A 386 4.51 2.02 6.56
C SER A 386 4.08 1.35 5.26
N ARG A 387 2.82 1.56 4.86
CA ARG A 387 2.28 1.13 3.57
C ARG A 387 2.76 2.06 2.47
N GLY A 388 3.05 1.52 1.30
CA GLY A 388 3.65 2.30 0.22
C GLY A 388 5.14 2.59 0.39
N ILE A 389 5.80 2.03 1.41
CA ILE A 389 7.25 2.15 1.57
C ILE A 389 7.93 1.20 0.59
N ASP A 390 8.53 1.76 -0.44
CA ASP A 390 9.47 1.06 -1.29
C ASP A 390 10.88 1.22 -0.71
N ILE A 391 11.23 0.26 0.12
CA ILE A 391 12.57 0.10 0.65
C ILE A 391 13.00 -1.32 0.36
N ASP A 392 13.92 -1.44 -0.54
CA ASP A 392 14.68 -2.66 -0.75
C ASP A 392 15.68 -2.83 0.40
N ASP A 393 16.06 -4.07 0.68
CA ASP A 393 17.13 -4.34 1.61
C ASP A 393 16.73 -4.31 3.12
N ILE A 394 15.45 -4.55 3.44
CA ILE A 394 15.04 -4.80 4.81
C ILE A 394 15.44 -6.22 5.20
N GLN A 395 16.27 -6.35 6.23
CA GLN A 395 16.76 -7.64 6.69
C GLN A 395 15.75 -8.36 7.58
N MET A 396 15.05 -7.58 8.41
CA MET A 396 14.11 -8.14 9.38
C MET A 396 12.83 -7.32 9.49
N VAL A 397 11.71 -8.01 9.48
CA VAL A 397 10.39 -7.46 9.82
C VAL A 397 9.93 -8.04 11.15
N ILE A 398 9.55 -7.18 12.09
CA ILE A 398 8.99 -7.59 13.37
C ILE A 398 7.55 -7.09 13.50
N ASN A 399 6.59 -8.01 13.53
CA ASN A 399 5.23 -7.70 13.92
C ASN A 399 5.15 -7.70 15.45
N TYR A 400 5.33 -6.54 16.08
CA TYR A 400 5.14 -6.38 17.52
C TYR A 400 3.70 -6.66 17.94
N ASP A 401 2.75 -6.24 17.11
CA ASP A 401 1.35 -6.63 17.18
C ASP A 401 0.99 -7.39 15.88
N ALA A 402 0.37 -8.56 16.01
CA ALA A 402 -0.10 -9.32 14.87
C ALA A 402 -1.19 -8.52 14.11
N PRO A 403 -1.17 -8.49 12.80
CA PRO A 403 -2.21 -7.82 12.02
C PRO A 403 -3.55 -8.56 12.20
N ARG A 404 -4.65 -7.83 12.05
CA ARG A 404 -6.00 -8.40 12.16
C ARG A 404 -6.36 -9.22 10.93
N ASP A 405 -5.93 -8.72 9.77
CA ASP A 405 -6.16 -9.34 8.48
C ASP A 405 -4.93 -10.11 8.04
N PRO A 406 -5.11 -11.34 7.56
CA PRO A 406 -3.99 -12.20 7.19
C PRO A 406 -3.22 -11.70 5.97
N GLU A 407 -3.87 -10.95 5.07
CA GLU A 407 -3.24 -10.30 3.92
C GLU A 407 -2.24 -9.23 4.36
N ASP A 408 -2.57 -8.45 5.40
CA ASP A 408 -1.63 -7.49 6.00
C ASP A 408 -0.35 -8.16 6.52
N TYR A 409 -0.47 -9.39 7.02
CA TYR A 409 0.71 -10.16 7.42
C TYR A 409 1.65 -10.39 6.23
N VAL A 410 1.12 -10.84 5.12
CA VAL A 410 1.91 -11.08 3.89
C VAL A 410 2.51 -9.78 3.37
N HIS A 411 1.75 -8.68 3.37
CA HIS A 411 2.23 -7.36 2.97
C HIS A 411 3.34 -6.83 3.87
N ARG A 412 3.25 -7.05 5.19
CA ARG A 412 4.30 -6.62 6.13
C ARG A 412 5.57 -7.43 5.94
N ILE A 413 5.47 -8.78 5.94
CA ILE A 413 6.66 -9.62 5.78
C ILE A 413 7.27 -9.51 4.39
N GLY A 414 6.47 -9.23 3.35
CA GLY A 414 6.92 -8.92 2.00
C GLY A 414 7.74 -7.64 1.85
N ARG A 415 7.99 -6.90 2.96
CA ARG A 415 8.98 -5.80 2.99
C ARG A 415 10.40 -6.33 3.07
N THR A 416 10.62 -7.58 3.46
CA THR A 416 11.93 -8.25 3.43
C THR A 416 12.00 -9.29 2.30
N ALA A 417 13.15 -9.88 2.08
CA ALA A 417 13.43 -10.89 1.06
C ALA A 417 13.18 -10.43 -0.39
N ARG A 418 13.36 -9.15 -0.68
CA ARG A 418 13.25 -8.61 -2.03
C ARG A 418 14.55 -8.81 -2.82
N ALA A 419 14.46 -8.71 -4.13
CA ALA A 419 15.60 -8.85 -5.06
C ALA A 419 16.43 -10.13 -4.82
N GLY A 420 15.78 -11.24 -4.48
CA GLY A 420 16.45 -12.55 -4.33
C GLY A 420 17.22 -12.76 -3.03
N ARG A 421 17.20 -11.81 -2.08
CA ARG A 421 17.88 -11.89 -0.77
C ARG A 421 17.04 -12.70 0.23
N ALA A 422 17.70 -13.28 1.24
CA ALA A 422 17.01 -13.89 2.37
C ALA A 422 16.51 -12.80 3.33
N GLY A 423 15.35 -13.03 3.97
CA GLY A 423 14.76 -12.13 4.94
C GLY A 423 14.24 -12.85 6.16
N ARG A 424 14.13 -12.16 7.29
CA ARG A 424 13.60 -12.70 8.54
C ARG A 424 12.32 -11.98 8.95
N ALA A 425 11.27 -12.73 9.33
CA ALA A 425 10.02 -12.19 9.84
C ALA A 425 9.69 -12.81 11.21
N ILE A 426 9.54 -11.96 12.22
CA ILE A 426 9.23 -12.40 13.58
C ILE A 426 7.91 -11.77 14.01
N THR A 427 6.99 -12.57 14.58
CA THR A 427 5.71 -12.07 15.05
C THR A 427 5.50 -12.38 16.53
N LEU A 428 5.16 -11.36 17.31
CA LEU A 428 4.86 -11.51 18.73
C LEU A 428 3.35 -11.68 18.90
N ILE A 429 2.95 -12.85 19.39
CA ILE A 429 1.54 -13.25 19.53
C ILE A 429 1.13 -13.11 21.00
N GLY A 430 0.31 -12.11 21.26
CA GLY A 430 -0.31 -11.91 22.58
C GLY A 430 -1.60 -12.71 22.78
N GLU A 431 -2.25 -12.51 23.92
CA GLU A 431 -3.51 -13.20 24.26
C GLU A 431 -4.63 -12.89 23.27
N LYS A 432 -4.68 -11.66 22.77
CA LYS A 432 -5.70 -11.17 21.82
C LYS A 432 -5.43 -11.58 20.38
N ASP A 433 -4.19 -11.95 20.07
CA ASP A 433 -3.73 -12.18 18.69
C ASP A 433 -3.93 -13.62 18.21
N ARG A 434 -4.42 -14.53 19.09
CA ARG A 434 -4.60 -15.96 18.74
C ARG A 434 -5.53 -16.21 17.55
N LEU A 435 -6.61 -15.42 17.45
CA LEU A 435 -7.54 -15.53 16.32
C LEU A 435 -6.90 -15.05 15.01
N SER A 436 -6.10 -13.99 15.09
CA SER A 436 -5.34 -13.48 13.95
C SER A 436 -4.30 -14.51 13.49
N LEU A 437 -3.56 -15.13 14.41
CA LEU A 437 -2.61 -16.19 14.10
C LEU A 437 -3.29 -17.35 13.35
N ASN A 438 -4.44 -17.82 13.82
CA ASN A 438 -5.17 -18.91 13.16
C ASN A 438 -5.60 -18.55 11.73
N LYS A 439 -6.00 -17.30 11.48
CA LYS A 439 -6.33 -16.81 10.14
C LYS A 439 -5.08 -16.73 9.24
N ILE A 440 -3.96 -16.23 9.79
CA ILE A 440 -2.67 -16.15 9.09
C ILE A 440 -2.19 -17.54 8.71
N GLU A 441 -2.14 -18.50 9.65
CA GLU A 441 -1.71 -19.88 9.39
C GLU A 441 -2.63 -20.58 8.38
N ARG A 442 -3.93 -20.23 8.35
CA ARG A 442 -4.88 -20.75 7.35
C ARG A 442 -4.60 -20.19 5.96
N LEU A 443 -4.29 -18.87 5.83
CA LEU A 443 -3.92 -18.26 4.56
C LEU A 443 -2.61 -18.84 4.02
N LEU A 444 -1.63 -19.07 4.91
CA LEU A 444 -0.33 -19.61 4.55
C LEU A 444 -0.36 -21.13 4.27
N GLU A 445 -1.46 -21.80 4.63
CA GLU A 445 -1.59 -23.28 4.60
C GLU A 445 -0.48 -24.02 5.38
N THR A 446 0.25 -23.28 6.24
CA THR A 446 1.41 -23.77 6.98
C THR A 446 1.42 -23.19 8.39
N LYS A 447 1.87 -23.99 9.36
CA LYS A 447 2.09 -23.49 10.72
C LYS A 447 3.43 -22.79 10.81
N ILE A 448 3.43 -21.58 11.36
CA ILE A 448 4.66 -20.81 11.53
C ILE A 448 5.47 -21.40 12.71
N PRO A 449 6.78 -21.62 12.57
CA PRO A 449 7.66 -22.11 13.63
C PRO A 449 7.58 -21.24 14.89
N ARG A 450 7.58 -21.89 16.06
CA ARG A 450 7.46 -21.22 17.37
C ARG A 450 8.79 -21.19 18.07
N ASN A 451 9.27 -20.00 18.42
CA ASN A 451 10.49 -19.82 19.17
C ASN A 451 10.28 -20.07 20.68
N PRO A 452 11.28 -20.60 21.39
CA PRO A 452 11.26 -20.68 22.85
C PRO A 452 11.27 -19.26 23.43
N LEU A 453 10.59 -19.08 24.56
CA LEU A 453 10.58 -17.80 25.26
C LEU A 453 11.90 -17.57 25.99
N PRO A 454 12.44 -16.32 25.96
CA PRO A 454 13.59 -15.95 26.78
C PRO A 454 13.32 -16.10 28.26
N GLU A 455 14.38 -16.21 29.07
CA GLU A 455 14.28 -16.28 30.52
C GLU A 455 13.47 -15.10 31.10
N GLY A 456 12.57 -15.40 32.03
CA GLY A 456 11.69 -14.41 32.66
C GLY A 456 10.42 -14.05 31.87
N CYS A 457 10.30 -14.44 30.60
CA CYS A 457 9.08 -14.27 29.80
C CYS A 457 8.14 -15.48 29.97
N LYS A 458 6.84 -15.24 29.93
CA LYS A 458 5.82 -16.27 30.16
C LYS A 458 4.87 -16.37 28.99
N ALA A 459 4.45 -17.61 28.71
CA ALA A 459 3.35 -17.83 27.78
C ALA A 459 2.03 -17.27 28.37
N PRO A 460 1.10 -16.81 27.51
CA PRO A 460 -0.22 -16.39 27.96
C PRO A 460 -0.96 -17.57 28.57
N GLU A 461 -1.72 -17.30 29.64
CA GLU A 461 -2.55 -18.34 30.25
C GLU A 461 -3.57 -18.86 29.25
N PRO A 462 -3.84 -20.18 29.23
CA PRO A 462 -4.91 -20.71 28.41
C PRO A 462 -6.21 -20.00 28.80
N ALA A 463 -6.89 -19.37 27.85
CA ALA A 463 -8.19 -18.78 28.12
C ALA A 463 -9.12 -19.89 28.65
N ASP A 464 -9.57 -19.74 29.89
CA ASP A 464 -10.54 -20.66 30.48
C ASP A 464 -11.77 -20.76 29.57
N GLU A 465 -11.98 -21.91 28.94
CA GLU A 465 -13.19 -22.21 28.14
C GLU A 465 -14.47 -22.13 28.97
N LYS A 466 -14.34 -22.06 30.30
CA LYS A 466 -15.46 -21.96 31.24
C LYS A 466 -16.16 -20.60 31.29
N SER A 467 -15.59 -19.53 30.77
CA SER A 467 -16.22 -18.20 30.80
C SER A 467 -17.19 -17.94 29.64
N ARG A 468 -17.18 -18.74 28.58
CA ARG A 468 -18.13 -18.61 27.45
C ARG A 468 -19.49 -19.31 27.69
N GLY A 469 -19.64 -20.10 28.76
CA GLY A 469 -20.86 -20.86 29.09
C GLY A 469 -21.84 -20.17 30.04
N ARG A 470 -21.52 -19.02 30.66
CA ARG A 470 -22.35 -18.41 31.73
C ARG A 470 -23.23 -17.22 31.30
N GLY A 471 -23.34 -16.94 30.00
CA GLY A 471 -24.11 -15.81 29.49
C GLY A 471 -25.46 -16.14 28.83
N ARG A 472 -25.97 -17.39 28.92
CA ARG A 472 -27.23 -17.77 28.27
C ARG A 472 -28.05 -18.76 29.06
N ASN A 473 -28.39 -18.45 30.35
CA ASN A 473 -29.50 -19.06 31.03
C ASN A 473 -30.49 -17.92 31.36
N GLY A 474 -31.40 -17.75 30.42
CA GLY A 474 -32.59 -16.94 30.59
C GLY A 474 -33.43 -17.51 31.74
N SER A 475 -33.87 -16.63 32.58
CA SER A 475 -34.88 -16.90 33.59
C SER A 475 -36.13 -17.52 32.97
N LYS A 476 -36.29 -18.82 33.19
CA LYS A 476 -37.60 -19.45 33.08
C LYS A 476 -38.35 -19.08 34.38
N SER A 477 -39.29 -18.15 34.23
CA SER A 477 -40.31 -17.92 35.27
C SER A 477 -41.20 -19.14 35.37
N ASP A 478 -41.19 -19.72 36.56
CA ASP A 478 -42.15 -20.73 37.03
C ASP A 478 -43.57 -20.19 36.90
N ARG A 479 -44.35 -20.78 36.01
CA ARG A 479 -45.81 -20.72 36.03
C ARG A 479 -46.25 -21.86 36.93
N ARG A 480 -46.62 -21.56 38.18
CA ARG A 480 -47.45 -22.43 39.01
C ARG A 480 -48.90 -22.06 38.80
N ASP A 481 -49.66 -23.03 38.31
CA ASP A 481 -51.10 -23.06 38.30
C ASP A 481 -51.65 -22.95 39.72
N HIS A 482 -52.58 -22.03 39.95
CA HIS A 482 -53.59 -22.15 40.96
C HIS A 482 -54.96 -21.79 40.38
N LYS A 483 -55.79 -22.84 40.27
CA LYS A 483 -57.23 -22.78 40.09
C LYS A 483 -57.91 -22.21 41.34
N GLY A 484 -58.92 -21.34 41.11
CA GLY A 484 -60.14 -21.37 41.86
C GLY A 484 -60.45 -20.20 42.76
N ALA A 485 -61.42 -19.48 42.40
CA ALA A 485 -62.67 -19.15 43.11
C ALA A 485 -63.15 -17.72 42.89
N LYS A 486 -64.41 -17.67 42.49
CA LYS A 486 -65.25 -16.50 42.30
C LYS A 486 -65.47 -15.71 43.57
N SER A 487 -65.53 -14.38 43.52
CA SER A 487 -66.68 -13.64 44.13
C SER A 487 -66.71 -12.18 43.72
N HIS A 488 -67.91 -11.72 43.55
CA HIS A 488 -68.50 -10.43 43.29
C HIS A 488 -68.04 -9.30 44.22
N GLY A 489 -68.10 -8.02 43.70
CA GLY A 489 -68.14 -6.85 44.53
C GLY A 489 -67.92 -5.57 43.77
N LYS A 490 -68.95 -4.91 43.50
CA LYS A 490 -69.36 -3.62 43.00
C LYS A 490 -68.66 -2.39 43.62
N ASN A 491 -68.68 -1.36 42.81
CA ASN A 491 -68.85 0.11 43.14
C ASN A 491 -67.70 0.83 43.77
N GLU A 492 -67.41 1.99 43.41
CA GLU A 492 -67.96 3.30 43.05
C GLU A 492 -66.93 4.41 43.38
N HIS A 493 -66.91 5.39 42.48
CA HIS A 493 -66.70 6.83 42.72
C HIS A 493 -65.54 7.38 43.58
N ARG A 494 -64.67 8.15 43.01
CA ARG A 494 -64.62 9.63 43.21
C ARG A 494 -63.33 10.25 42.69
N LYS A 495 -63.50 11.17 41.75
CA LYS A 495 -62.65 12.35 41.53
C LYS A 495 -63.08 13.41 42.60
N PRO A 496 -62.50 14.61 42.67
CA PRO A 496 -61.21 15.20 42.23
C PRO A 496 -60.57 16.13 43.31
N HIS A 497 -59.44 16.80 43.05
CA HIS A 497 -59.10 18.18 43.31
C HIS A 497 -57.59 18.43 43.02
N ARG A 498 -57.30 19.28 42.06
CA ARG A 498 -57.10 20.74 42.01
C ARG A 498 -55.78 21.23 42.62
N GLY A 499 -55.05 21.88 41.82
CA GLY A 499 -54.45 23.22 41.89
C GLY A 499 -53.05 23.17 41.30
N GLY A 500 -52.72 23.92 40.39
CA GLY A 500 -52.71 25.28 39.92
C GLY A 500 -51.29 25.55 39.54
N GLY A 501 -50.96 26.01 38.42
CA GLY A 501 -51.23 27.18 37.64
C GLY A 501 -49.93 27.82 37.22
N ARG A 502 -49.78 28.15 36.06
CA ARG A 502 -49.69 29.36 35.22
C ARG A 502 -48.62 29.16 34.14
N ASP A 503 -49.02 29.10 32.90
CA ASP A 503 -49.21 30.16 31.88
C ASP A 503 -47.93 30.94 31.53
N LYS A 504 -47.50 30.97 30.28
CA LYS A 504 -48.00 31.64 29.06
C LYS A 504 -47.18 31.16 27.85
N GLN A 505 -47.77 30.65 26.83
CA GLN A 505 -48.27 31.23 25.56
C GLN A 505 -47.18 32.01 24.79
N ALA A 506 -46.80 31.48 23.61
CA ALA A 506 -47.36 31.62 22.23
C ALA A 506 -46.88 32.95 21.59
N ASP A 507 -46.54 33.17 20.39
CA ASP A 507 -47.04 32.79 19.09
C ASP A 507 -46.04 33.22 17.99
N LYS A 508 -45.92 32.45 16.95
CA LYS A 508 -46.04 32.67 15.51
C LYS A 508 -45.64 34.01 14.84
N ASN A 509 -44.90 33.77 13.76
CA ASN A 509 -45.09 34.25 12.37
C ASN A 509 -44.43 35.52 11.84
N ALA A 510 -43.86 35.29 10.66
CA ALA A 510 -43.87 36.12 9.43
C ALA A 510 -42.72 37.11 9.18
N ALA A 511 -42.01 36.83 8.07
CA ALA A 511 -41.36 37.82 7.19
C ALA A 511 -42.43 38.75 6.57
N PRO A 512 -42.13 39.84 5.83
CA PRO A 512 -40.94 40.14 5.02
C PRO A 512 -40.58 41.66 4.86
N ALA A 513 -39.53 41.88 4.04
CA ALA A 513 -39.32 42.99 3.08
C ALA A 513 -38.69 44.31 3.52
N ALA A 514 -37.58 44.58 2.81
CA ALA A 514 -37.15 45.79 2.10
C ALA A 514 -37.17 47.17 2.76
N SER A 515 -36.03 47.84 2.76
CA SER A 515 -35.74 49.06 1.96
C SER A 515 -34.72 50.01 2.62
N ASN A 516 -33.76 50.40 1.78
CA ASN A 516 -33.21 51.74 1.61
C ASN A 516 -32.82 52.65 2.82
N GLY A 517 -31.59 53.18 2.64
CA GLY A 517 -31.36 54.54 3.09
C GLY A 517 -29.94 54.81 3.62
N LYS A 518 -29.06 55.20 2.71
CA LYS A 518 -28.26 56.46 2.67
C LYS A 518 -27.58 56.97 3.93
N SER A 519 -26.30 57.18 3.74
CA SER A 519 -25.47 58.39 3.83
C SER A 519 -24.70 58.67 5.11
N ALA A 520 -23.51 59.01 4.82
CA ALA A 520 -22.67 60.16 5.16
C ALA A 520 -21.62 59.88 6.25
N ASP A 521 -20.40 60.00 5.80
CA ASP A 521 -19.43 61.10 5.90
C ASP A 521 -18.62 61.17 7.20
N THR A 522 -17.33 61.18 7.09
CA THR A 522 -16.38 62.23 7.42
C THR A 522 -14.97 61.65 7.55
N GLN A 523 -14.11 61.92 6.54
CA GLN A 523 -12.91 62.79 6.54
C GLN A 523 -11.93 62.60 7.71
N ARG A 524 -10.64 62.44 7.49
CA ARG A 524 -9.49 63.26 7.01
C ARG A 524 -8.21 62.61 7.51
N ASN A 525 -7.09 62.55 6.90
CA ASN A 525 -6.07 63.44 6.35
C ASN A 525 -4.87 62.56 5.94
N ALA A 526 -4.36 62.58 4.77
CA ALA A 526 -3.51 63.51 4.05
C ALA A 526 -2.05 63.60 4.56
N ARG A 527 -1.13 63.27 3.68
CA ARG A 527 0.00 64.01 3.11
C ARG A 527 1.12 63.06 2.69
N ARG A 528 1.41 62.93 1.39
CA ARG A 528 2.37 63.72 0.54
C ARG A 528 3.84 63.29 0.75
N ASN A 529 4.51 62.80 -0.26
CA ASN A 529 5.28 63.48 -1.34
C ASN A 529 5.95 62.39 -2.19
N ASN A 530 5.78 62.26 -3.48
CA ASN A 530 6.14 63.02 -4.69
C ASN A 530 7.65 63.07 -5.00
N ARG A 531 8.04 62.47 -6.13
CA ARG A 531 8.82 62.93 -7.30
C ARG A 531 9.50 61.72 -7.96
N SER A 532 9.00 61.27 -9.11
CA SER A 532 9.31 61.68 -10.48
C SER A 532 10.80 61.67 -10.86
N HIS A 533 11.18 60.76 -11.78
CA HIS A 533 11.76 61.10 -13.08
C HIS A 533 12.08 59.85 -13.91
N ALA A 534 11.52 59.69 -15.07
CA ALA A 534 12.02 59.02 -16.26
C ALA A 534 12.46 60.15 -17.23
N PRO A 535 12.98 59.92 -18.44
CA PRO A 535 13.54 58.76 -19.13
C PRO A 535 14.83 59.10 -19.93
N ARG A 536 15.38 58.10 -20.70
CA ARG A 536 15.96 58.17 -22.07
C ARG A 536 17.06 57.12 -22.22
N LYS A 537 16.86 56.15 -23.13
CA LYS A 537 17.36 56.00 -24.50
C LYS A 537 18.90 56.09 -24.63
N ASP A 538 19.54 55.03 -25.07
CA ASP A 538 20.00 54.79 -26.45
C ASP A 538 20.90 53.55 -26.52
N ASN A 539 20.64 52.74 -27.53
CA ASN A 539 21.51 51.76 -28.16
C ASN A 539 22.50 52.54 -29.10
N PRO A 540 23.64 52.09 -29.61
CA PRO A 540 23.83 50.84 -30.31
C PRO A 540 25.28 50.26 -30.35
N GLN A 541 25.33 48.96 -30.88
CA GLN A 541 26.37 48.41 -31.80
C GLN A 541 27.83 48.32 -31.32
N ASN A 542 28.47 47.20 -31.38
CA ASN A 542 29.23 46.57 -32.43
C ASN A 542 30.29 45.61 -31.86
N GLU A 543 30.40 44.48 -32.56
CA GLU A 543 31.59 43.76 -33.02
C GLU A 543 32.75 43.47 -32.04
N ALA A 544 32.96 42.25 -31.73
CA ALA A 544 34.01 41.33 -32.23
C ALA A 544 33.75 39.92 -31.71
#